data_146be1d934ebb22a583e7f5c3238a6ec
#
_entry.id   146be1d934ebb22a583e7f5c3238a6ec
#
_cell.length_a   1.000
_cell.length_b   1.000
_cell.length_c   1.000
_cell.angle_alpha   90.00
_cell.angle_beta   90.00
_cell.angle_gamma   90.00
#
_symmetry.space_group_name_H-M   'P 1'
#
loop_
_entity.id
_entity.type
_entity.pdbx_description
1 polymer ?
#
loop_
_entity_poly.entity_id
_entity_poly.type
_entity_poly.pdbx_seq_one_letter_code
_entity_poly.pdbx_strand_id
1 'polypeptide(L)'
;MRLLTYNIRRGGVGREEALLATIASSAPDVVVFQEATEPAVIKRLASGMSMAHCGAMPRYSLGFMSRIRMAHVEWHRPRVSRHAFLELAPEGMPVRIFGVHLSAVFAAITERRRMFELRALLRSIAHHQHGFHVLAGDFNTVAPGELLDVGALPRRVRAAMWVSGGRVRWRTIQIVLESGYIDAFRTRHPADPGLTLPASGPQVRLDYVFLPSTHAARLQQCDVIRSESARAASDHLPLLATLDVS
;
A
#
# COMPACT_ATOMS: atom_id res chain seq x y z
N MET A 1 10.15 -8.98 10.99
CA MET A 1 10.11 -8.74 9.54
C MET A 1 9.78 -7.28 9.28
N ARG A 2 10.49 -6.63 8.37
CA ARG A 2 10.28 -5.24 7.93
C ARG A 2 9.62 -5.24 6.56
N LEU A 3 8.39 -4.78 6.49
CA LEU A 3 7.57 -4.70 5.27
C LEU A 3 7.45 -3.25 4.81
N LEU A 4 7.94 -2.95 3.61
CA LEU A 4 7.76 -1.64 2.97
C LEU A 4 6.66 -1.73 1.92
N THR A 5 5.71 -0.81 1.93
CA THR A 5 4.78 -0.59 0.81
C THR A 5 5.08 0.75 0.15
N TYR A 6 5.17 0.78 -1.18
CA TYR A 6 5.61 1.95 -1.90
C TYR A 6 4.97 2.07 -3.29
N ASN A 7 4.13 3.06 -3.50
CA ASN A 7 3.71 3.47 -4.83
C ASN A 7 4.88 4.21 -5.50
N ILE A 8 5.46 3.63 -6.55
CA ILE A 8 6.66 4.13 -7.22
C ILE A 8 6.34 5.02 -8.45
N ARG A 9 5.08 5.36 -8.63
CA ARG A 9 4.59 6.24 -9.71
C ARG A 9 5.10 5.83 -11.08
N ARG A 10 4.22 5.38 -11.96
CA ARG A 10 4.51 5.07 -13.38
C ARG A 10 5.77 4.22 -13.59
N GLY A 11 5.91 3.13 -12.85
CA GLY A 11 7.01 2.18 -12.99
C GLY A 11 8.36 2.62 -12.43
N GLY A 12 8.47 3.83 -11.85
CA GLY A 12 9.70 4.31 -11.24
C GLY A 12 10.82 4.69 -12.23
N VAL A 13 10.54 4.72 -13.53
CA VAL A 13 11.54 5.01 -14.59
C VAL A 13 12.20 6.37 -14.37
N GLY A 14 13.55 6.39 -14.47
CA GLY A 14 14.39 7.59 -14.32
C GLY A 14 14.56 8.07 -12.88
N ARG A 15 14.07 7.29 -11.89
CA ARG A 15 14.18 7.62 -10.46
C ARG A 15 14.74 6.46 -9.63
N GLU A 16 15.39 5.51 -10.32
CA GLU A 16 15.91 4.28 -9.72
C GLU A 16 16.90 4.53 -8.59
N GLU A 17 17.77 5.54 -8.73
CA GLU A 17 18.76 5.91 -7.69
C GLU A 17 18.06 6.40 -6.42
N ALA A 18 17.07 7.30 -6.55
CA ALA A 18 16.32 7.80 -5.41
C ALA A 18 15.47 6.71 -4.75
N LEU A 19 14.88 5.81 -5.57
CA LEU A 19 14.17 4.62 -5.08
C LEU A 19 15.12 3.71 -4.30
N LEU A 20 16.30 3.39 -4.84
CA LEU A 20 17.31 2.58 -4.16
C LEU A 20 17.75 3.20 -2.84
N ALA A 21 18.06 4.50 -2.83
CA ALA A 21 18.46 5.21 -1.62
C ALA A 21 17.37 5.14 -0.52
N THR A 22 16.10 5.33 -0.92
CA THR A 22 14.95 5.25 0.00
C THR A 22 14.77 3.85 0.56
N ILE A 23 14.86 2.83 -0.29
CA ILE A 23 14.70 1.44 0.13
C ILE A 23 15.88 1.00 1.00
N ALA A 24 17.11 1.39 0.62
CA ALA A 24 18.32 1.06 1.39
C ALA A 24 18.26 1.62 2.81
N SER A 25 17.89 2.90 2.96
CA SER A 25 17.76 3.55 4.28
C SER A 25 16.66 2.92 5.14
N SER A 26 15.64 2.38 4.51
CA SER A 26 14.51 1.70 5.18
C SER A 26 14.85 0.25 5.55
N ALA A 27 15.89 -0.36 4.96
CA ALA A 27 16.35 -1.73 5.18
C ALA A 27 15.21 -2.77 5.30
N PRO A 28 14.26 -2.85 4.33
CA PRO A 28 13.15 -3.79 4.40
C PRO A 28 13.58 -5.22 4.08
N ASP A 29 12.84 -6.19 4.61
CA ASP A 29 12.95 -7.59 4.22
C ASP A 29 12.11 -7.89 2.98
N VAL A 30 10.93 -7.27 2.90
CA VAL A 30 9.98 -7.38 1.80
C VAL A 30 9.49 -6.00 1.38
N VAL A 31 9.42 -5.76 0.08
CA VAL A 31 8.82 -4.56 -0.51
C VAL A 31 7.66 -4.95 -1.39
N VAL A 32 6.52 -4.29 -1.20
CA VAL A 32 5.36 -4.35 -2.09
C VAL A 32 5.24 -3.03 -2.83
N PHE A 33 5.26 -3.10 -4.15
CA PHE A 33 5.19 -1.93 -5.01
C PHE A 33 3.80 -1.75 -5.63
N GLN A 34 3.33 -0.51 -5.69
CA GLN A 34 2.21 -0.09 -6.51
C GLN A 34 2.74 0.73 -7.70
N GLU A 35 1.97 0.79 -8.77
CA GLU A 35 2.39 1.33 -10.06
C GLU A 35 3.66 0.68 -10.64
N ALA A 36 3.93 -0.58 -10.30
CA ALA A 36 5.08 -1.35 -10.81
C ALA A 36 4.85 -1.83 -12.25
N THR A 37 4.68 -0.88 -13.17
CA THR A 37 4.37 -1.15 -14.58
C THR A 37 5.59 -1.52 -15.41
N GLU A 38 6.80 -1.36 -14.86
CA GLU A 38 8.07 -1.61 -15.53
C GLU A 38 8.89 -2.71 -14.81
N PRO A 39 8.76 -3.99 -15.21
CA PRO A 39 9.46 -5.10 -14.56
C PRO A 39 10.98 -4.95 -14.55
N ALA A 40 11.55 -4.28 -15.57
CA ALA A 40 12.97 -4.04 -15.64
C ALA A 40 13.48 -3.13 -14.50
N VAL A 41 12.66 -2.15 -14.07
CA VAL A 41 12.96 -1.30 -12.91
C VAL A 41 12.97 -2.15 -11.65
N ILE A 42 11.94 -2.98 -11.43
CA ILE A 42 11.86 -3.84 -10.24
C ILE A 42 13.08 -4.78 -10.17
N LYS A 43 13.50 -5.37 -11.30
CA LYS A 43 14.70 -6.20 -11.35
C LYS A 43 15.97 -5.42 -11.00
N ARG A 44 16.13 -4.18 -11.50
CA ARG A 44 17.29 -3.32 -11.17
C ARG A 44 17.29 -2.96 -9.68
N LEU A 45 16.15 -2.59 -9.12
CA LEU A 45 16.03 -2.31 -7.67
C LEU A 45 16.38 -3.55 -6.83
N ALA A 46 15.86 -4.71 -7.20
CA ALA A 46 16.13 -5.96 -6.52
C ALA A 46 17.64 -6.32 -6.56
N SER A 47 18.26 -6.20 -7.74
CA SER A 47 19.71 -6.41 -7.89
C SER A 47 20.52 -5.44 -7.03
N GLY A 48 20.19 -4.13 -7.07
CA GLY A 48 20.88 -3.10 -6.27
C GLY A 48 20.74 -3.30 -4.76
N MET A 49 19.69 -3.98 -4.32
CA MET A 49 19.44 -4.30 -2.91
C MET A 49 19.87 -5.71 -2.51
N SER A 50 20.45 -6.50 -3.42
CA SER A 50 20.78 -7.93 -3.21
C SER A 50 19.55 -8.75 -2.75
N MET A 51 18.37 -8.41 -3.28
CA MET A 51 17.13 -9.12 -3.04
C MET A 51 16.88 -10.13 -4.18
N ALA A 52 17.09 -11.43 -3.88
CA ALA A 52 17.06 -12.48 -4.90
C ALA A 52 15.66 -12.77 -5.47
N HIS A 53 14.62 -12.45 -4.71
CA HIS A 53 13.23 -12.74 -5.07
C HIS A 53 12.52 -11.46 -5.48
N CYS A 54 12.09 -11.37 -6.74
CA CYS A 54 11.32 -10.22 -7.21
C CYS A 54 10.39 -10.62 -8.35
N GLY A 55 9.34 -9.84 -8.53
CA GLY A 55 8.41 -9.96 -9.62
C GLY A 55 7.55 -8.72 -9.79
N ALA A 56 7.10 -8.49 -11.02
CA ALA A 56 6.13 -7.45 -11.31
C ALA A 56 5.19 -7.90 -12.41
N MET A 57 3.93 -7.50 -12.29
CA MET A 57 2.91 -7.77 -13.29
C MET A 57 2.36 -6.42 -13.79
N PRO A 58 2.86 -5.88 -14.92
CA PRO A 58 2.50 -4.54 -15.41
C PRO A 58 1.00 -4.34 -15.55
N ARG A 59 0.30 -5.36 -16.06
CA ARG A 59 -1.15 -5.36 -16.23
C ARG A 59 -1.92 -5.12 -14.92
N TYR A 60 -1.31 -5.49 -13.78
CA TYR A 60 -1.93 -5.39 -12.47
C TYR A 60 -1.37 -4.24 -11.64
N SER A 61 -0.35 -3.56 -12.16
CA SER A 61 0.26 -2.40 -11.51
C SER A 61 0.84 -2.72 -10.12
N LEU A 62 1.21 -3.98 -9.89
CA LEU A 62 1.79 -4.48 -8.64
C LEU A 62 3.11 -5.19 -8.89
N GLY A 63 3.99 -5.13 -7.92
CA GLY A 63 5.26 -5.83 -7.91
C GLY A 63 5.77 -6.05 -6.48
N PHE A 64 6.83 -6.82 -6.36
CA PHE A 64 7.52 -7.05 -5.10
C PHE A 64 9.00 -7.30 -5.29
N MET A 65 9.75 -7.14 -4.23
CA MET A 65 11.09 -7.71 -4.07
C MET A 65 11.30 -8.11 -2.60
N SER A 66 12.16 -9.11 -2.38
CA SER A 66 12.37 -9.69 -1.06
C SER A 66 13.76 -10.29 -0.89
N ARG A 67 14.32 -10.14 0.30
CA ARG A 67 15.49 -10.89 0.79
C ARG A 67 15.11 -12.33 1.16
N ILE A 68 13.86 -12.51 1.61
CA ILE A 68 13.32 -13.77 2.08
C ILE A 68 12.75 -14.50 0.87
N ARG A 69 13.04 -15.81 0.78
CA ARG A 69 12.43 -16.66 -0.23
C ARG A 69 10.92 -16.67 -0.07
N MET A 70 10.19 -16.62 -1.19
CA MET A 70 8.74 -16.76 -1.18
C MET A 70 8.36 -18.22 -1.42
N ALA A 71 7.65 -18.82 -0.46
CA ALA A 71 7.05 -20.13 -0.62
C ALA A 71 5.84 -20.08 -1.58
N HIS A 72 5.17 -18.92 -1.65
CA HIS A 72 4.04 -18.72 -2.55
C HIS A 72 4.02 -17.26 -3.05
N VAL A 73 3.71 -17.10 -4.35
CA VAL A 73 3.49 -15.82 -5.02
C VAL A 73 2.32 -15.99 -5.97
N GLU A 74 1.26 -15.23 -5.77
CA GLU A 74 0.09 -15.26 -6.65
C GLU A 74 -0.50 -13.87 -6.89
N TRP A 75 -0.95 -13.60 -8.12
CA TRP A 75 -1.71 -12.42 -8.49
C TRP A 75 -3.18 -12.79 -8.68
N HIS A 76 -4.00 -12.47 -7.71
CA HIS A 76 -5.44 -12.73 -7.74
C HIS A 76 -6.17 -11.62 -8.49
N ARG A 77 -6.88 -11.97 -9.55
CA ARG A 77 -7.75 -11.05 -10.27
C ARG A 77 -9.21 -11.49 -10.14
N PRO A 78 -9.97 -10.93 -9.20
CA PRO A 78 -11.40 -11.19 -9.13
C PRO A 78 -12.08 -10.78 -10.44
N ARG A 79 -13.07 -11.56 -10.89
CA ARG A 79 -13.75 -11.35 -12.19
C ARG A 79 -14.35 -9.95 -12.36
N VAL A 80 -14.73 -9.31 -11.26
CA VAL A 80 -15.37 -7.98 -11.25
C VAL A 80 -14.40 -6.84 -10.95
N SER A 81 -13.11 -7.12 -10.72
CA SER A 81 -12.10 -6.12 -10.42
C SER A 81 -11.22 -5.79 -11.62
N ARG A 82 -10.89 -4.51 -11.80
CA ARG A 82 -9.82 -4.10 -12.74
C ARG A 82 -8.44 -4.33 -12.17
N HIS A 83 -8.31 -4.30 -10.84
CA HIS A 83 -7.06 -4.46 -10.14
C HIS A 83 -6.94 -5.89 -9.60
N ALA A 84 -5.73 -6.40 -9.64
CA ALA A 84 -5.37 -7.64 -8.98
C ALA A 84 -4.91 -7.35 -7.55
N PHE A 85 -4.78 -8.40 -6.76
CA PHE A 85 -4.10 -8.40 -5.48
C PHE A 85 -2.88 -9.29 -5.59
N LEU A 86 -1.80 -8.91 -4.95
CA LEU A 86 -0.59 -9.71 -4.87
C LEU A 86 -0.59 -10.46 -3.55
N GLU A 87 -0.54 -11.78 -3.59
CA GLU A 87 -0.34 -12.62 -2.41
C GLU A 87 1.11 -13.09 -2.35
N LEU A 88 1.75 -12.87 -1.20
CA LEU A 88 3.09 -13.34 -0.89
C LEU A 88 3.07 -14.14 0.41
N ALA A 89 3.69 -15.33 0.40
CA ALA A 89 3.94 -16.08 1.62
C ALA A 89 5.45 -16.29 1.76
N PRO A 90 6.13 -15.56 2.67
CA PRO A 90 7.53 -15.78 2.96
C PRO A 90 7.78 -17.18 3.53
N GLU A 91 8.84 -17.84 3.07
CA GLU A 91 9.17 -19.20 3.51
C GLU A 91 9.54 -19.22 5.00
N GLY A 92 9.01 -20.20 5.73
CA GLY A 92 9.27 -20.38 7.16
C GLY A 92 8.61 -19.34 8.08
N MET A 93 7.74 -18.48 7.57
CA MET A 93 7.04 -17.46 8.38
C MET A 93 5.53 -17.67 8.34
N PRO A 94 4.84 -17.56 9.51
CA PRO A 94 3.39 -17.75 9.58
C PRO A 94 2.63 -16.48 9.17
N VAL A 95 3.10 -15.76 8.16
CA VAL A 95 2.49 -14.51 7.69
C VAL A 95 2.20 -14.57 6.20
N ARG A 96 1.06 -14.00 5.80
CA ARG A 96 0.75 -13.71 4.40
C ARG A 96 0.67 -12.20 4.18
N ILE A 97 1.18 -11.74 3.05
CA ILE A 97 1.16 -10.32 2.68
C ILE A 97 0.30 -10.18 1.44
N PHE A 98 -0.72 -9.34 1.53
CA PHE A 98 -1.57 -9.00 0.40
C PHE A 98 -1.26 -7.57 -0.06
N GLY A 99 -0.60 -7.47 -1.21
CA GLY A 99 -0.33 -6.20 -1.88
C GLY A 99 -1.59 -5.67 -2.55
N VAL A 100 -1.92 -4.42 -2.28
CA VAL A 100 -3.16 -3.74 -2.71
C VAL A 100 -2.83 -2.49 -3.50
N HIS A 101 -3.56 -2.28 -4.61
CA HIS A 101 -3.61 -1.01 -5.33
C HIS A 101 -5.05 -0.83 -5.85
N LEU A 102 -5.83 -0.01 -5.16
CA LEU A 102 -7.24 0.21 -5.53
C LEU A 102 -7.39 1.35 -6.55
N SER A 103 -8.55 1.38 -7.19
CA SER A 103 -8.87 2.38 -8.23
C SER A 103 -8.67 3.82 -7.73
N ALA A 104 -7.85 4.58 -8.45
CA ALA A 104 -7.58 5.98 -8.18
C ALA A 104 -8.79 6.89 -8.48
N VAL A 105 -8.70 8.17 -8.07
CA VAL A 105 -9.67 9.26 -8.24
C VAL A 105 -10.72 9.35 -7.12
N PHE A 106 -10.83 10.55 -6.55
CA PHE A 106 -11.83 10.87 -5.51
C PHE A 106 -13.20 11.20 -6.14
N ALA A 107 -13.91 10.17 -6.62
CA ALA A 107 -15.26 10.31 -7.15
C ALA A 107 -16.20 9.25 -6.55
N ALA A 108 -17.50 9.52 -6.54
CA ALA A 108 -18.49 8.58 -5.98
C ALA A 108 -18.48 7.22 -6.67
N ILE A 109 -18.31 7.22 -8.00
CA ILE A 109 -18.27 5.99 -8.78
C ILE A 109 -17.00 5.16 -8.49
N THR A 110 -15.87 5.83 -8.26
CA THR A 110 -14.62 5.14 -7.92
C THR A 110 -14.60 4.65 -6.49
N GLU A 111 -15.27 5.33 -5.55
CA GLU A 111 -15.46 4.82 -4.19
C GLU A 111 -16.29 3.52 -4.19
N ARG A 112 -17.42 3.50 -4.90
CA ARG A 112 -18.21 2.27 -5.07
C ARG A 112 -17.36 1.14 -5.66
N ARG A 113 -16.53 1.46 -6.63
CA ARG A 113 -15.63 0.52 -7.26
C ARG A 113 -14.59 -0.01 -6.27
N ARG A 114 -13.90 0.86 -5.52
CA ARG A 114 -12.97 0.45 -4.46
C ARG A 114 -13.61 -0.49 -3.44
N MET A 115 -14.86 -0.18 -3.03
CA MET A 115 -15.62 -1.07 -2.14
C MET A 115 -15.84 -2.46 -2.74
N PHE A 116 -16.14 -2.55 -4.05
CA PHE A 116 -16.28 -3.85 -4.73
C PHE A 116 -14.95 -4.58 -4.81
N GLU A 117 -13.88 -3.90 -5.18
CA GLU A 117 -12.52 -4.44 -5.26
C GLU A 117 -12.09 -4.97 -3.89
N LEU A 118 -12.24 -4.15 -2.84
CA LEU A 118 -11.91 -4.55 -1.46
C LEU A 118 -12.74 -5.75 -0.99
N ARG A 119 -14.07 -5.74 -1.19
CA ARG A 119 -14.92 -6.88 -0.81
C ARG A 119 -14.55 -8.16 -1.57
N ALA A 120 -14.11 -8.04 -2.82
CA ALA A 120 -13.61 -9.17 -3.58
C ALA A 120 -12.31 -9.70 -3.00
N LEU A 121 -11.37 -8.82 -2.59
CA LEU A 121 -10.18 -9.20 -1.85
C LEU A 121 -10.53 -9.91 -0.55
N LEU A 122 -11.31 -9.27 0.33
CA LEU A 122 -11.68 -9.85 1.63
C LEU A 122 -12.36 -11.22 1.50
N ARG A 123 -13.18 -11.42 0.46
CA ARG A 123 -13.76 -12.74 0.17
C ARG A 123 -12.73 -13.75 -0.32
N SER A 124 -11.79 -13.34 -1.18
CA SER A 124 -10.76 -14.24 -1.70
C SER A 124 -9.80 -14.71 -0.62
N ILE A 125 -9.56 -13.88 0.40
CA ILE A 125 -8.70 -14.22 1.54
C ILE A 125 -9.47 -14.73 2.78
N ALA A 126 -10.78 -14.98 2.65
CA ALA A 126 -11.63 -15.40 3.78
C ALA A 126 -11.11 -16.66 4.49
N HIS A 127 -10.50 -17.59 3.76
CA HIS A 127 -9.89 -18.81 4.32
C HIS A 127 -8.60 -18.52 5.12
N HIS A 128 -8.01 -17.34 5.01
CA HIS A 128 -6.86 -16.89 5.80
C HIS A 128 -7.24 -16.03 7.01
N GLN A 129 -8.53 -15.75 7.24
CA GLN A 129 -8.99 -14.81 8.28
C GLN A 129 -8.50 -15.13 9.69
N HIS A 130 -8.25 -16.40 9.99
CA HIS A 130 -7.76 -16.83 11.30
C HIS A 130 -6.23 -16.87 11.38
N GLY A 131 -5.52 -16.72 10.27
CA GLY A 131 -4.08 -16.67 10.19
C GLY A 131 -3.54 -15.25 10.25
N PHE A 132 -2.27 -15.10 10.63
CA PHE A 132 -1.61 -13.82 10.57
C PHE A 132 -1.40 -13.39 9.12
N HIS A 133 -2.00 -12.27 8.75
CA HIS A 133 -1.83 -11.68 7.42
C HIS A 133 -1.86 -10.15 7.48
N VAL A 134 -1.39 -9.53 6.40
CA VAL A 134 -1.26 -8.06 6.29
C VAL A 134 -1.79 -7.62 4.94
N LEU A 135 -2.60 -6.57 4.92
CA LEU A 135 -2.97 -5.84 3.70
C LEU A 135 -2.07 -4.60 3.62
N ALA A 136 -1.30 -4.44 2.55
CA ALA A 136 -0.37 -3.32 2.42
C ALA A 136 -0.46 -2.71 1.02
N GLY A 137 -0.57 -1.38 0.92
CA GLY A 137 -0.61 -0.74 -0.39
C GLY A 137 -1.28 0.62 -0.42
N ASP A 138 -1.54 1.06 -1.65
CA ASP A 138 -2.29 2.26 -1.97
C ASP A 138 -3.78 1.93 -2.11
N PHE A 139 -4.56 2.39 -1.15
CA PHE A 139 -6.02 2.21 -1.12
C PHE A 139 -6.76 3.34 -1.84
N ASN A 140 -6.05 4.40 -2.25
CA ASN A 140 -6.59 5.54 -3.00
C ASN A 140 -7.82 6.20 -2.34
N THR A 141 -7.93 6.13 -1.01
CA THR A 141 -9.00 6.74 -0.23
C THR A 141 -8.53 7.04 1.19
N VAL A 142 -9.20 7.97 1.87
CA VAL A 142 -8.88 8.39 3.23
C VAL A 142 -9.61 7.55 4.28
N ALA A 143 -9.09 7.51 5.50
CA ALA A 143 -9.74 6.84 6.62
C ALA A 143 -10.84 7.71 7.27
N PRO A 144 -11.82 7.09 7.97
CA PRO A 144 -12.80 7.82 8.76
C PRO A 144 -12.13 8.75 9.79
N GLY A 145 -12.64 9.98 9.89
CA GLY A 145 -12.13 10.96 10.84
C GLY A 145 -10.85 11.68 10.40
N GLU A 146 -10.27 11.36 9.26
CA GLU A 146 -9.15 12.10 8.71
C GLU A 146 -9.61 13.41 8.04
N LEU A 147 -8.98 14.49 8.46
CA LEU A 147 -9.25 15.81 7.89
C LEU A 147 -8.52 15.92 6.54
N LEU A 148 -9.29 16.14 5.48
CA LEU A 148 -8.77 16.48 4.17
C LEU A 148 -8.97 17.97 3.96
N ASP A 149 -7.89 18.74 3.87
CA ASP A 149 -7.99 20.12 3.40
C ASP A 149 -8.30 20.14 1.90
N VAL A 150 -9.59 20.21 1.59
CA VAL A 150 -10.06 20.26 0.20
C VAL A 150 -9.52 21.50 -0.52
N GLY A 151 -9.26 22.59 0.21
CA GLY A 151 -8.72 23.85 -0.33
C GLY A 151 -7.30 23.69 -0.88
N ALA A 152 -6.49 22.87 -0.23
CA ALA A 152 -5.11 22.59 -0.62
C ALA A 152 -4.99 21.63 -1.82
N LEU A 153 -6.07 20.90 -2.18
CA LEU A 153 -6.05 19.95 -3.29
C LEU A 153 -5.93 20.64 -4.66
N PRO A 154 -5.29 20.02 -5.65
CA PRO A 154 -5.26 20.51 -7.02
C PRO A 154 -6.65 20.83 -7.58
N ARG A 155 -6.81 21.90 -8.34
CA ARG A 155 -8.11 22.36 -8.88
C ARG A 155 -8.90 21.25 -9.58
N ARG A 156 -8.24 20.38 -10.36
CA ARG A 156 -8.86 19.23 -11.05
C ARG A 156 -9.44 18.21 -10.06
N VAL A 157 -8.78 17.97 -8.94
CA VAL A 157 -9.25 17.03 -7.89
C VAL A 157 -10.45 17.65 -7.18
N ARG A 158 -10.40 18.93 -6.84
CA ARG A 158 -11.52 19.68 -6.24
C ARG A 158 -12.74 19.67 -7.16
N ALA A 159 -12.54 19.91 -8.47
CA ALA A 159 -13.61 19.85 -9.46
C ALA A 159 -14.25 18.46 -9.54
N ALA A 160 -13.44 17.39 -9.56
CA ALA A 160 -13.93 16.01 -9.54
C ALA A 160 -14.71 15.69 -8.26
N MET A 161 -14.23 16.17 -7.11
CA MET A 161 -14.94 16.03 -5.83
C MET A 161 -16.26 16.80 -5.84
N TRP A 162 -16.28 18.04 -6.35
CA TRP A 162 -17.48 18.85 -6.43
C TRP A 162 -18.56 18.19 -7.30
N VAL A 163 -18.19 17.72 -8.49
CA VAL A 163 -19.10 16.96 -9.40
C VAL A 163 -19.61 15.68 -8.73
N SER A 164 -18.86 15.12 -7.79
CA SER A 164 -19.22 13.91 -7.03
C SER A 164 -20.03 14.20 -5.74
N GLY A 165 -20.53 15.43 -5.57
CA GLY A 165 -21.34 15.84 -4.42
C GLY A 165 -20.55 16.44 -3.27
N GLY A 166 -19.29 16.88 -3.49
CA GLY A 166 -18.49 17.69 -2.55
C GLY A 166 -18.07 17.01 -1.25
N ARG A 167 -18.34 15.71 -1.10
CA ARG A 167 -18.09 14.96 0.14
C ARG A 167 -16.86 14.05 0.01
N VAL A 168 -15.97 14.12 1.00
CA VAL A 168 -14.92 13.12 1.21
C VAL A 168 -15.59 11.79 1.56
N ARG A 169 -15.16 10.72 0.91
CA ARG A 169 -15.74 9.39 1.10
C ARG A 169 -14.65 8.46 1.64
N TRP A 170 -14.92 7.82 2.75
CA TRP A 170 -14.00 6.94 3.50
C TRP A 170 -14.57 5.53 3.69
N ARG A 171 -15.68 5.20 3.01
CA ARG A 171 -16.40 3.93 3.23
C ARG A 171 -15.51 2.71 2.95
N THR A 172 -14.58 2.81 2.01
CA THR A 172 -13.64 1.72 1.69
C THR A 172 -12.78 1.36 2.92
N ILE A 173 -12.12 2.34 3.56
CA ILE A 173 -11.33 2.07 4.77
C ILE A 173 -12.23 1.66 5.95
N GLN A 174 -13.41 2.25 6.06
CA GLN A 174 -14.37 1.86 7.09
C GLN A 174 -14.73 0.37 6.99
N ILE A 175 -14.91 -0.17 5.78
CA ILE A 175 -15.16 -1.60 5.55
C ILE A 175 -13.97 -2.46 6.07
N VAL A 176 -12.72 -2.05 5.84
CA VAL A 176 -11.55 -2.77 6.38
C VAL A 176 -11.64 -2.82 7.90
N LEU A 177 -11.84 -1.67 8.54
CA LEU A 177 -11.92 -1.59 10.00
C LEU A 177 -13.11 -2.39 10.57
N GLU A 178 -14.30 -2.29 9.94
CA GLU A 178 -15.50 -3.08 10.30
C GLU A 178 -15.30 -4.59 10.10
N SER A 179 -14.35 -5.00 9.23
CA SER A 179 -13.99 -6.40 9.00
C SER A 179 -12.98 -6.94 10.01
N GLY A 180 -12.71 -6.22 11.10
CA GLY A 180 -11.86 -6.67 12.19
C GLY A 180 -10.37 -6.38 12.01
N TYR A 181 -10.00 -5.47 11.11
CA TYR A 181 -8.61 -5.03 10.95
C TYR A 181 -8.32 -3.78 11.77
N ILE A 182 -7.06 -3.61 12.15
CA ILE A 182 -6.50 -2.37 12.68
C ILE A 182 -5.63 -1.69 11.62
N ASP A 183 -5.62 -0.37 11.65
CA ASP A 183 -4.69 0.47 10.88
C ASP A 183 -3.37 0.55 11.65
N ALA A 184 -2.31 -0.04 11.09
CA ALA A 184 -1.01 -0.15 11.73
C ALA A 184 -0.40 1.22 12.07
N PHE A 185 -0.47 2.18 11.13
CA PHE A 185 0.06 3.51 11.37
C PHE A 185 -0.73 4.24 12.47
N ARG A 186 -2.06 4.25 12.38
CA ARG A 186 -2.92 4.95 13.36
C ARG A 186 -2.81 4.33 14.74
N THR A 187 -2.58 3.02 14.84
CA THR A 187 -2.35 2.31 16.11
C THR A 187 -1.07 2.77 16.79
N ARG A 188 0.00 3.04 16.02
CA ARG A 188 1.30 3.46 16.56
C ARG A 188 1.41 4.98 16.73
N HIS A 189 0.70 5.75 15.91
CA HIS A 189 0.74 7.21 15.87
C HIS A 189 -0.67 7.82 15.89
N PRO A 190 -1.37 7.79 17.03
CA PRO A 190 -2.76 8.25 17.12
C PRO A 190 -2.97 9.72 16.72
N ALA A 191 -1.97 10.57 16.96
CA ALA A 191 -2.03 12.01 16.72
C ALA A 191 -1.35 12.48 15.41
N ASP A 192 -0.45 11.66 14.81
CA ASP A 192 0.21 12.03 13.54
C ASP A 192 -0.76 11.76 12.38
N PRO A 193 -1.03 12.72 11.48
CA PRO A 193 -1.90 12.50 10.34
C PRO A 193 -1.40 11.42 9.35
N GLY A 194 -0.10 11.11 9.34
CA GLY A 194 0.46 10.04 8.53
C GLY A 194 0.39 10.29 7.02
N LEU A 195 0.42 11.55 6.60
CA LEU A 195 0.18 11.94 5.21
C LEU A 195 1.24 11.37 4.28
N THR A 196 0.81 10.82 3.13
CA THR A 196 1.69 10.15 2.16
C THR A 196 1.71 10.79 0.78
N LEU A 197 0.72 11.61 0.41
CA LEU A 197 0.60 12.24 -0.91
C LEU A 197 0.26 13.74 -0.80
N PRO A 198 0.78 14.62 -1.69
CA PRO A 198 1.98 14.41 -2.52
C PRO A 198 3.26 14.42 -1.67
N ALA A 199 4.27 13.64 -2.05
CA ALA A 199 5.51 13.51 -1.27
C ALA A 199 6.25 14.84 -1.03
N SER A 200 6.14 15.80 -1.94
CA SER A 200 6.74 17.15 -1.84
C SER A 200 6.06 18.08 -0.83
N GLY A 201 4.82 17.78 -0.44
CA GLY A 201 4.04 18.56 0.52
C GLY A 201 2.80 17.74 0.90
N PRO A 202 2.94 16.74 1.80
CA PRO A 202 1.90 15.77 2.05
C PRO A 202 0.62 16.40 2.60
N GLN A 203 -0.52 16.06 2.02
CA GLN A 203 -1.84 16.60 2.32
C GLN A 203 -2.89 15.52 2.60
N VAL A 204 -2.62 14.28 2.17
CA VAL A 204 -3.58 13.17 2.30
C VAL A 204 -2.84 11.86 2.55
N ARG A 205 -3.44 10.96 3.31
CA ARG A 205 -2.97 9.59 3.53
C ARG A 205 -3.76 8.64 2.64
N LEU A 206 -3.08 7.94 1.75
CA LEU A 206 -3.67 6.97 0.81
C LEU A 206 -3.05 5.59 0.94
N ASP A 207 -1.87 5.52 1.55
CA ASP A 207 -1.09 4.30 1.74
C ASP A 207 -1.31 3.76 3.15
N TYR A 208 -1.58 2.47 3.24
CA TYR A 208 -1.96 1.82 4.49
C TYR A 208 -1.30 0.46 4.65
N VAL A 209 -1.13 0.07 5.91
CA VAL A 209 -0.86 -1.30 6.34
C VAL A 209 -1.94 -1.67 7.36
N PHE A 210 -2.69 -2.73 7.07
CA PHE A 210 -3.71 -3.28 7.96
C PHE A 210 -3.34 -4.70 8.36
N LEU A 211 -3.67 -5.07 9.60
CA LEU A 211 -3.55 -6.44 10.09
C LEU A 211 -4.79 -6.78 10.94
N PRO A 212 -5.16 -8.07 11.06
CA PRO A 212 -6.29 -8.44 11.91
C PRO A 212 -6.09 -7.98 13.35
N SER A 213 -7.12 -7.46 13.97
CA SER A 213 -7.09 -6.98 15.37
C SER A 213 -6.64 -8.07 16.37
N THR A 214 -6.93 -9.34 16.07
CA THR A 214 -6.45 -10.51 16.84
C THR A 214 -4.92 -10.68 16.80
N HIS A 215 -4.24 -10.06 15.86
CA HIS A 215 -2.79 -10.07 15.70
C HIS A 215 -2.15 -8.70 15.97
N ALA A 216 -2.87 -7.78 16.62
CA ALA A 216 -2.38 -6.42 16.91
C ALA A 216 -1.06 -6.42 17.69
N ALA A 217 -0.86 -7.37 18.60
CA ALA A 217 0.38 -7.51 19.38
C ALA A 217 1.63 -7.79 18.52
N ARG A 218 1.46 -8.30 17.31
CA ARG A 218 2.56 -8.54 16.36
C ARG A 218 3.06 -7.26 15.66
N LEU A 219 2.34 -6.15 15.79
CA LEU A 219 2.78 -4.86 15.26
C LEU A 219 3.77 -4.20 16.21
N GLN A 220 5.03 -4.07 15.79
CA GLN A 220 6.07 -3.40 16.56
C GLN A 220 6.18 -1.91 16.22
N GLN A 221 6.19 -1.57 14.93
CA GLN A 221 6.27 -0.20 14.41
C GLN A 221 5.54 -0.06 13.08
N CYS A 222 5.14 1.18 12.74
CA CYS A 222 4.65 1.53 11.41
C CYS A 222 4.88 3.01 11.17
N ASP A 223 5.77 3.36 10.22
CA ASP A 223 6.25 4.72 10.01
C ASP A 223 6.16 5.15 8.55
N VAL A 224 5.81 6.41 8.29
CA VAL A 224 5.94 7.05 6.98
C VAL A 224 7.39 7.52 6.82
N ILE A 225 8.05 7.08 5.75
CA ILE A 225 9.44 7.46 5.45
C ILE A 225 9.44 8.82 4.74
N ARG A 226 9.94 9.85 5.42
CA ARG A 226 9.91 11.25 4.97
C ARG A 226 11.29 11.77 4.54
N SER A 227 12.18 10.90 4.05
CA SER A 227 13.52 11.28 3.60
C SER A 227 13.48 12.16 2.33
N GLU A 228 14.56 12.87 2.06
CA GLU A 228 14.74 13.62 0.82
C GLU A 228 14.70 12.69 -0.40
N SER A 229 15.36 11.53 -0.30
CA SER A 229 15.32 10.51 -1.35
C SER A 229 13.89 10.02 -1.64
N ALA A 230 13.04 9.83 -0.61
CA ALA A 230 11.67 9.43 -0.79
C ALA A 230 10.84 10.50 -1.54
N ARG A 231 11.07 11.78 -1.25
CA ARG A 231 10.43 12.90 -1.97
C ARG A 231 10.86 13.00 -3.43
N ALA A 232 12.12 12.67 -3.72
CA ALA A 232 12.63 12.66 -5.09
C ALA A 232 12.18 11.43 -5.89
N ALA A 233 11.96 10.29 -5.20
CA ALA A 233 11.69 9.00 -5.81
C ALA A 233 10.27 8.83 -6.32
N SER A 234 9.26 9.39 -5.64
CA SER A 234 7.85 9.25 -6.01
C SER A 234 7.02 10.46 -5.58
N ASP A 235 5.79 10.53 -6.04
CA ASP A 235 4.78 11.43 -5.49
C ASP A 235 4.08 10.86 -4.24
N HIS A 236 4.31 9.59 -3.89
CA HIS A 236 3.94 8.99 -2.62
C HIS A 236 5.15 8.84 -1.70
N LEU A 237 4.93 8.98 -0.39
CA LEU A 237 5.88 8.58 0.64
C LEU A 237 5.63 7.11 1.02
N PRO A 238 6.67 6.28 1.15
CA PRO A 238 6.50 4.88 1.50
C PRO A 238 6.15 4.70 2.98
N LEU A 239 5.46 3.61 3.28
CA LEU A 239 5.08 3.20 4.62
C LEU A 239 5.83 1.92 5.00
N LEU A 240 6.55 1.94 6.13
CA LEU A 240 7.33 0.83 6.64
C LEU A 240 6.69 0.28 7.91
N ALA A 241 6.32 -1.00 7.89
CA ALA A 241 5.83 -1.71 9.07
C ALA A 241 6.88 -2.72 9.57
N THR A 242 7.10 -2.77 10.88
CA THR A 242 7.90 -3.80 11.55
C THR A 242 6.96 -4.75 12.28
N LEU A 243 7.03 -6.02 11.93
CA LEU A 243 6.13 -7.07 12.37
C LEU A 243 6.90 -8.19 13.09
N ASP A 244 6.36 -8.65 14.21
CA ASP A 244 6.79 -9.90 14.82
C ASP A 244 6.18 -11.07 14.05
N VAL A 245 7.03 -11.91 13.50
CA VAL A 245 6.67 -13.08 12.70
C VAL A 245 7.19 -14.40 13.30
N SER A 246 7.64 -14.32 14.57
CA SER A 246 8.05 -15.52 15.32
C SER A 246 6.85 -16.43 15.63
#